data_ddfaceb95b5703a11732fe7677cd3904
#
_entry.id   ddfaceb95b5703a11732fe7677cd3904
#
_cell.length_a   1.000
_cell.length_b   1.000
_cell.length_c   1.000
_cell.angle_alpha   90.00
_cell.angle_beta   90.00
_cell.angle_gamma   90.00
#
_symmetry.space_group_name_H-M   'P 1'
#
loop_
_entity.id
_entity.type
_entity.pdbx_description
1 polymer ?
#
loop_
_entity_poly.entity_id
_entity_poly.type
_entity_poly.pdbx_seq_one_letter_code
_entity_poly.pdbx_strand_id
1 'polypeptide(L)'
;DYVFTGKKDLTTNAITWKTSSHTYGSVPVPVVPGYIADKSQAGQLEVTLATPNVEELVSYTPVGRIILVDEAGNQIVGTNAVPYTNALDPTKIMSTTLPTLPAGYEIKYGQNILGLNSSSLQVLPPDATADTKIILVSKKETLNQGTSQTVTFVGAGEKTPATKVQNDFVFTGTKDMVSGVSTWDVSSHRYGSVPVPVVPGYIADKSQAG
;
A
#
# COMPACT_ATOMS: atom_id res chain seq x y z
N ASP A 1 -7.68 7.42 -48.77
CA ASP A 1 -8.82 8.15 -49.41
C ASP A 1 -9.52 7.25 -50.41
N TYR A 2 -10.87 7.30 -50.41
CA TYR A 2 -11.67 6.56 -51.39
C TYR A 2 -12.38 7.58 -52.30
N VAL A 3 -12.38 7.32 -53.60
CA VAL A 3 -12.97 8.19 -54.60
C VAL A 3 -14.16 7.48 -55.26
N PHE A 4 -15.37 8.01 -55.11
CA PHE A 4 -16.50 7.56 -55.87
C PHE A 4 -16.35 7.96 -57.32
N THR A 5 -16.49 6.99 -58.22
CA THR A 5 -16.40 7.22 -59.67
C THR A 5 -17.72 6.87 -60.34
N GLY A 6 -18.08 7.63 -61.34
CA GLY A 6 -19.31 7.44 -62.09
C GLY A 6 -19.18 7.93 -63.51
N LYS A 7 -20.19 7.68 -64.30
CA LYS A 7 -20.36 8.21 -65.66
C LYS A 7 -21.53 9.15 -65.72
N LYS A 8 -21.34 10.31 -66.36
CA LYS A 8 -22.39 11.24 -66.64
C LYS A 8 -22.83 11.10 -68.10
N ASP A 9 -24.13 10.90 -68.32
CA ASP A 9 -24.74 10.99 -69.64
C ASP A 9 -24.86 12.45 -69.97
N LEU A 10 -24.22 12.87 -71.07
CA LEU A 10 -24.22 14.30 -71.48
C LEU A 10 -25.49 14.74 -72.14
N THR A 11 -26.35 13.81 -72.54
CA THR A 11 -27.66 14.12 -73.17
C THR A 11 -28.70 14.29 -72.10
N THR A 12 -28.76 13.44 -71.10
CA THR A 12 -29.75 13.42 -70.05
C THR A 12 -29.31 14.11 -68.75
N ASN A 13 -28.03 14.41 -68.63
CA ASN A 13 -27.35 14.85 -67.43
C ASN A 13 -27.42 13.84 -66.26
N ALA A 14 -27.92 12.64 -66.48
CA ALA A 14 -27.97 11.59 -65.48
C ALA A 14 -26.58 11.09 -65.12
N ILE A 15 -26.32 10.83 -63.82
CA ILE A 15 -25.06 10.28 -63.32
C ILE A 15 -25.30 8.84 -62.83
N THR A 16 -24.53 7.91 -63.36
CA THR A 16 -24.48 6.51 -62.89
C THR A 16 -23.18 6.24 -62.15
N TRP A 17 -23.30 6.03 -60.85
CA TRP A 17 -22.16 5.74 -59.98
C TRP A 17 -21.80 4.24 -60.02
N LYS A 18 -20.52 3.91 -59.92
CA LYS A 18 -20.06 2.50 -59.87
C LYS A 18 -20.38 1.85 -58.51
N THR A 19 -20.30 2.64 -57.43
CA THR A 19 -20.64 2.20 -56.08
C THR A 19 -21.36 3.36 -55.37
N SER A 20 -22.24 3.04 -54.43
CA SER A 20 -22.99 4.04 -53.63
C SER A 20 -22.43 4.21 -52.23
N SER A 21 -21.61 3.26 -51.78
CA SER A 21 -20.96 3.31 -50.46
C SER A 21 -19.58 2.66 -50.48
N HIS A 22 -18.79 2.94 -49.45
CA HIS A 22 -17.51 2.32 -49.18
C HIS A 22 -17.29 2.29 -47.65
N THR A 23 -16.82 1.15 -47.13
CA THR A 23 -16.47 1.01 -45.70
C THR A 23 -14.96 1.02 -45.57
N TYR A 24 -14.45 1.93 -44.74
CA TYR A 24 -13.03 1.98 -44.38
C TYR A 24 -12.67 0.83 -43.44
N GLY A 25 -11.41 0.42 -43.43
CA GLY A 25 -10.89 -0.53 -42.48
C GLY A 25 -10.76 0.07 -41.07
N SER A 26 -10.76 -0.79 -40.05
CA SER A 26 -10.47 -0.34 -38.69
C SER A 26 -8.98 0.00 -38.51
N VAL A 27 -8.70 0.94 -37.63
CA VAL A 27 -7.36 1.37 -37.24
C VAL A 27 -7.13 1.05 -35.75
N PRO A 28 -6.05 0.37 -35.37
CA PRO A 28 -5.72 0.15 -33.97
C PRO A 28 -5.53 1.48 -33.24
N VAL A 29 -6.11 1.59 -32.06
CA VAL A 29 -5.93 2.76 -31.19
C VAL A 29 -4.61 2.59 -30.43
N PRO A 30 -3.69 3.59 -30.46
CA PRO A 30 -2.41 3.50 -29.80
C PRO A 30 -2.55 3.45 -28.27
N VAL A 31 -1.65 2.70 -27.61
CA VAL A 31 -1.47 2.80 -26.15
C VAL A 31 -0.75 4.09 -25.81
N VAL A 32 -1.34 4.93 -24.96
CA VAL A 32 -0.75 6.14 -24.44
C VAL A 32 -0.40 5.94 -22.97
N PRO A 33 0.87 5.97 -22.55
CA PRO A 33 1.27 5.75 -21.17
C PRO A 33 0.55 6.70 -20.20
N GLY A 34 -0.05 6.13 -19.15
CA GLY A 34 -0.80 6.90 -18.15
C GLY A 34 -2.25 7.22 -18.53
N TYR A 35 -2.73 6.72 -19.68
CA TYR A 35 -4.11 6.92 -20.14
C TYR A 35 -4.71 5.62 -20.67
N ILE A 36 -6.01 5.45 -20.54
CA ILE A 36 -6.77 4.41 -21.22
C ILE A 36 -7.71 5.04 -22.26
N ALA A 37 -7.86 4.35 -23.37
CA ALA A 37 -8.80 4.75 -24.43
C ALA A 37 -10.19 4.17 -24.17
N ASP A 38 -11.22 4.83 -24.73
CA ASP A 38 -12.60 4.34 -24.70
C ASP A 38 -12.83 3.13 -25.60
N LYS A 39 -11.93 2.87 -26.57
CA LYS A 39 -11.99 1.74 -27.50
C LYS A 39 -10.59 1.31 -27.93
N SER A 40 -10.46 0.05 -28.35
CA SER A 40 -9.17 -0.51 -28.83
C SER A 40 -8.96 -0.36 -30.33
N GLN A 41 -10.03 -0.12 -31.06
CA GLN A 41 -10.02 0.12 -32.51
C GLN A 41 -10.98 1.24 -32.86
N ALA A 42 -10.67 2.01 -33.90
CA ALA A 42 -11.49 3.05 -34.47
C ALA A 42 -11.57 2.90 -35.99
N GLY A 43 -12.49 3.58 -36.62
CA GLY A 43 -12.75 3.46 -38.04
C GLY A 43 -13.80 2.42 -38.33
N GLN A 44 -13.71 1.75 -39.49
CA GLN A 44 -14.72 0.83 -40.00
C GLN A 44 -16.07 1.56 -40.29
N LEU A 45 -15.96 2.85 -40.59
CA LEU A 45 -17.11 3.69 -40.90
C LEU A 45 -17.48 3.59 -42.38
N GLU A 46 -18.77 3.60 -42.66
CA GLU A 46 -19.28 3.63 -44.03
C GLU A 46 -19.47 5.06 -44.50
N VAL A 47 -18.90 5.39 -45.67
CA VAL A 47 -19.16 6.62 -46.41
C VAL A 47 -20.10 6.34 -47.59
N THR A 48 -20.92 7.31 -47.89
CA THR A 48 -21.86 7.24 -49.01
C THR A 48 -21.72 8.49 -49.87
N LEU A 49 -22.39 8.49 -51.07
CA LEU A 49 -22.44 9.68 -51.90
C LEU A 49 -23.09 10.88 -51.21
N ALA A 50 -24.00 10.62 -50.26
CA ALA A 50 -24.66 11.67 -49.46
C ALA A 50 -23.83 12.11 -48.26
N THR A 51 -23.00 11.18 -47.69
CA THR A 51 -22.14 11.42 -46.53
C THR A 51 -20.69 10.99 -46.84
N PRO A 52 -19.99 11.75 -47.70
CA PRO A 52 -18.68 11.37 -48.20
C PRO A 52 -17.55 11.49 -47.17
N ASN A 53 -17.78 12.23 -46.08
CA ASN A 53 -16.85 12.43 -44.99
C ASN A 53 -17.47 11.93 -43.68
N VAL A 54 -16.72 11.15 -42.94
CA VAL A 54 -17.10 10.63 -41.64
C VAL A 54 -15.91 10.81 -40.67
N GLU A 55 -16.24 11.06 -39.40
CA GLU A 55 -15.25 11.22 -38.33
C GLU A 55 -15.62 10.31 -37.18
N GLU A 56 -14.61 9.79 -36.51
CA GLU A 56 -14.77 9.08 -35.25
C GLU A 56 -13.79 9.62 -34.22
N LEU A 57 -14.29 9.91 -33.03
CA LEU A 57 -13.49 10.36 -31.91
C LEU A 57 -13.04 9.17 -31.06
N VAL A 58 -11.78 9.18 -30.64
CA VAL A 58 -11.23 8.31 -29.61
C VAL A 58 -10.87 9.19 -28.41
N SER A 59 -11.43 8.86 -27.26
CA SER A 59 -11.19 9.61 -26.02
C SER A 59 -10.24 8.85 -25.09
N TYR A 60 -9.29 9.58 -24.50
CA TYR A 60 -8.36 9.05 -23.51
C TYR A 60 -8.66 9.64 -22.13
N THR A 61 -8.69 8.77 -21.12
CA THR A 61 -8.89 9.14 -19.71
C THR A 61 -7.64 8.78 -18.94
N PRO A 62 -7.12 9.63 -18.02
CA PRO A 62 -6.00 9.28 -17.16
C PRO A 62 -6.29 8.02 -16.36
N VAL A 63 -5.30 7.16 -16.19
CA VAL A 63 -5.39 6.01 -15.28
C VAL A 63 -5.38 6.49 -13.83
N GLY A 64 -6.03 5.73 -12.94
CA GLY A 64 -5.93 5.92 -11.50
C GLY A 64 -4.53 5.58 -10.95
N ARG A 65 -4.34 5.79 -9.67
CA ARG A 65 -3.04 5.66 -8.99
C ARG A 65 -3.17 4.88 -7.69
N ILE A 66 -2.07 4.27 -7.26
CA ILE A 66 -1.93 3.73 -5.91
C ILE A 66 -1.39 4.82 -5.01
N ILE A 67 -2.10 5.12 -3.91
CA ILE A 67 -1.76 6.18 -2.96
C ILE A 67 -1.63 5.57 -1.57
N LEU A 68 -0.47 5.74 -0.91
CA LEU A 68 -0.26 5.34 0.47
C LEU A 68 -0.78 6.45 1.38
N VAL A 69 -1.73 6.12 2.27
CA VAL A 69 -2.41 7.10 3.14
C VAL A 69 -2.36 6.67 4.61
N ASP A 70 -2.48 7.64 5.52
CA ASP A 70 -2.72 7.39 6.93
C ASP A 70 -4.19 7.00 7.21
N GLU A 71 -4.53 6.73 8.46
CA GLU A 71 -5.90 6.39 8.86
C GLU A 71 -6.90 7.55 8.68
N ALA A 72 -6.44 8.78 8.57
CA ALA A 72 -7.27 9.94 8.25
C ALA A 72 -7.45 10.14 6.74
N GLY A 73 -6.77 9.33 5.90
CA GLY A 73 -6.85 9.39 4.45
C GLY A 73 -5.89 10.39 3.81
N ASN A 74 -4.97 10.98 4.57
CA ASN A 74 -3.93 11.87 4.06
C ASN A 74 -2.79 11.05 3.47
N GLN A 75 -2.23 11.50 2.36
CA GLN A 75 -1.07 10.84 1.78
C GLN A 75 0.13 10.90 2.75
N ILE A 76 0.81 9.76 2.93
CA ILE A 76 2.01 9.68 3.78
C ILE A 76 3.10 10.57 3.20
N VAL A 77 3.65 11.44 4.05
CA VAL A 77 4.72 12.37 3.67
C VAL A 77 5.93 11.62 3.12
N GLY A 78 6.49 12.12 2.03
CA GLY A 78 7.63 11.50 1.36
C GLY A 78 7.28 10.32 0.44
N THR A 79 6.00 10.00 0.26
CA THR A 79 5.55 9.02 -0.74
C THR A 79 4.99 9.69 -1.98
N ASN A 80 5.10 9.01 -3.13
CA ASN A 80 4.49 9.44 -4.37
C ASN A 80 3.34 8.50 -4.73
N ALA A 81 2.28 9.07 -5.30
CA ALA A 81 1.23 8.28 -5.94
C ALA A 81 1.81 7.60 -7.20
N VAL A 82 1.55 6.30 -7.37
CA VAL A 82 2.06 5.49 -8.49
C VAL A 82 0.91 5.22 -9.45
N PRO A 83 0.98 5.71 -10.71
CA PRO A 83 -0.05 5.43 -11.70
C PRO A 83 -0.08 3.94 -12.06
N TYR A 84 -1.26 3.43 -12.44
CA TYR A 84 -1.35 2.08 -12.94
C TYR A 84 -0.61 1.92 -14.26
N THR A 85 -0.10 0.70 -14.48
CA THR A 85 0.63 0.34 -15.70
C THR A 85 -0.36 -0.01 -16.82
N ASN A 86 -0.18 0.57 -18.01
CA ASN A 86 -0.97 0.22 -19.17
C ASN A 86 -0.75 -1.24 -19.60
N ALA A 87 -1.83 -1.89 -20.09
CA ALA A 87 -1.73 -3.14 -20.83
C ALA A 87 -1.38 -2.86 -22.31
N LEU A 88 -1.19 -3.94 -23.08
CA LEU A 88 -1.05 -3.84 -24.56
C LEU A 88 -2.37 -3.42 -25.22
N ASP A 89 -3.50 -3.73 -24.60
CA ASP A 89 -4.82 -3.24 -25.00
C ASP A 89 -4.98 -1.81 -24.44
N PRO A 90 -5.20 -0.78 -25.29
CA PRO A 90 -5.27 0.61 -24.85
C PRO A 90 -6.45 0.89 -23.90
N THR A 91 -7.44 -0.01 -23.81
CA THR A 91 -8.61 0.13 -22.91
C THR A 91 -8.38 -0.50 -21.53
N LYS A 92 -7.19 -1.05 -21.25
CA LYS A 92 -6.92 -1.85 -20.04
C LYS A 92 -5.63 -1.46 -19.35
N ILE A 93 -5.58 -1.78 -18.06
CA ILE A 93 -4.38 -1.74 -17.22
C ILE A 93 -3.92 -3.15 -16.88
N MET A 94 -2.64 -3.27 -16.47
CA MET A 94 -2.04 -4.48 -15.89
C MET A 94 -2.03 -4.38 -14.37
N SER A 95 -1.78 -5.51 -13.70
CA SER A 95 -1.43 -5.52 -12.28
C SER A 95 -0.23 -4.61 -12.03
N THR A 96 -0.38 -3.68 -11.09
CA THR A 96 0.66 -2.72 -10.71
C THR A 96 1.18 -3.05 -9.32
N THR A 97 2.49 -3.16 -9.18
CA THR A 97 3.15 -3.42 -7.89
C THR A 97 2.95 -2.25 -6.94
N LEU A 98 2.69 -2.55 -5.66
CA LEU A 98 2.61 -1.52 -4.63
C LEU A 98 3.94 -0.75 -4.53
N PRO A 99 3.89 0.56 -4.28
CA PRO A 99 5.10 1.30 -3.97
C PRO A 99 5.76 0.77 -2.71
N THR A 100 7.08 0.94 -2.60
CA THR A 100 7.83 0.57 -1.39
C THR A 100 7.24 1.30 -0.17
N LEU A 101 6.92 0.53 0.87
CA LEU A 101 6.39 1.10 2.10
C LEU A 101 7.48 1.92 2.81
N PRO A 102 7.14 3.09 3.35
CA PRO A 102 8.08 3.87 4.17
C PRO A 102 8.53 3.09 5.40
N ALA A 103 9.76 3.37 5.86
CA ALA A 103 10.30 2.73 7.04
C ALA A 103 9.40 2.96 8.26
N GLY A 104 9.19 1.91 9.05
CA GLY A 104 8.34 1.97 10.24
C GLY A 104 6.83 1.82 9.97
N TYR A 105 6.41 1.74 8.72
CA TYR A 105 5.00 1.52 8.37
C TYR A 105 4.71 0.09 7.93
N GLU A 106 3.47 -0.30 8.12
CA GLU A 106 2.90 -1.54 7.57
C GLU A 106 1.48 -1.29 7.06
N ILE A 107 1.01 -2.19 6.18
CA ILE A 107 -0.36 -2.13 5.66
C ILE A 107 -1.32 -2.45 6.80
N LYS A 108 -2.34 -1.59 7.01
CA LYS A 108 -3.36 -1.81 8.04
C LYS A 108 -4.07 -3.14 7.82
N TYR A 109 -4.06 -4.00 8.83
CA TYR A 109 -4.74 -5.29 8.78
C TYR A 109 -6.26 -5.11 8.61
N GLY A 110 -6.89 -5.99 7.83
CA GLY A 110 -8.34 -6.04 7.64
C GLY A 110 -8.94 -4.97 6.73
N GLN A 111 -8.12 -4.12 6.08
CA GLN A 111 -8.66 -3.21 5.06
C GLN A 111 -9.05 -4.01 3.80
N ASN A 112 -10.19 -3.65 3.20
CA ASN A 112 -10.62 -4.21 1.93
C ASN A 112 -10.10 -3.35 0.77
N ILE A 113 -9.12 -3.86 0.04
CA ILE A 113 -8.54 -3.21 -1.14
C ILE A 113 -8.96 -4.01 -2.36
N LEU A 114 -9.83 -3.41 -3.18
CA LEU A 114 -10.31 -4.04 -4.41
C LEU A 114 -9.15 -4.33 -5.36
N GLY A 115 -9.06 -5.58 -5.81
CA GLY A 115 -8.03 -6.02 -6.75
C GLY A 115 -6.64 -6.22 -6.16
N LEU A 116 -6.46 -6.11 -4.82
CA LEU A 116 -5.19 -6.40 -4.18
C LEU A 116 -4.91 -7.91 -4.14
N ASN A 117 -3.79 -8.30 -4.72
CA ASN A 117 -3.18 -9.60 -4.47
C ASN A 117 -2.12 -9.44 -3.37
N SER A 118 -2.47 -9.85 -2.14
CA SER A 118 -1.60 -9.71 -0.97
C SER A 118 -0.33 -10.58 -1.04
N SER A 119 -0.36 -11.68 -1.78
CA SER A 119 0.81 -12.56 -1.94
C SER A 119 1.88 -11.95 -2.86
N SER A 120 1.47 -11.21 -3.90
CA SER A 120 2.39 -10.57 -4.85
C SER A 120 2.54 -9.06 -4.61
N LEU A 121 1.79 -8.48 -3.67
CA LEU A 121 1.71 -7.04 -3.43
C LEU A 121 1.43 -6.24 -4.72
N GLN A 122 0.47 -6.72 -5.50
CA GLN A 122 0.04 -6.10 -6.75
C GLN A 122 -1.44 -5.73 -6.68
N VAL A 123 -1.81 -4.65 -7.35
CA VAL A 123 -3.19 -4.17 -7.46
C VAL A 123 -3.63 -4.18 -8.91
N LEU A 124 -4.80 -4.78 -9.15
CA LEU A 124 -5.55 -4.69 -10.42
C LEU A 124 -7.00 -4.31 -10.08
N PRO A 125 -7.31 -3.02 -9.92
CA PRO A 125 -8.66 -2.60 -9.57
C PRO A 125 -9.63 -2.84 -10.73
N PRO A 126 -10.93 -3.03 -10.42
CA PRO A 126 -11.96 -3.20 -11.45
C PRO A 126 -12.19 -1.92 -12.28
N ASP A 127 -11.95 -0.75 -11.70
CA ASP A 127 -11.99 0.55 -12.37
C ASP A 127 -10.57 1.07 -12.57
N ALA A 128 -10.12 1.10 -13.81
CA ALA A 128 -8.78 1.54 -14.18
C ALA A 128 -8.55 3.05 -13.99
N THR A 129 -9.61 3.84 -13.81
CA THR A 129 -9.54 5.31 -13.67
C THR A 129 -9.60 5.76 -12.21
N ALA A 130 -10.02 4.89 -11.29
CA ALA A 130 -10.15 5.21 -9.88
C ALA A 130 -8.83 5.02 -9.12
N ASP A 131 -8.51 5.96 -8.22
CA ASP A 131 -7.37 5.84 -7.31
C ASP A 131 -7.61 4.73 -6.26
N THR A 132 -6.59 3.92 -5.99
CA THR A 132 -6.59 2.94 -4.88
C THR A 132 -5.80 3.50 -3.70
N LYS A 133 -6.49 3.71 -2.58
CA LYS A 133 -5.87 4.14 -1.32
C LYS A 133 -5.49 2.93 -0.47
N ILE A 134 -4.22 2.87 -0.06
CA ILE A 134 -3.68 1.85 0.85
C ILE A 134 -3.43 2.51 2.20
N ILE A 135 -4.18 2.12 3.21
CA ILE A 135 -4.03 2.66 4.57
C ILE A 135 -2.84 1.99 5.24
N LEU A 136 -1.89 2.80 5.69
CA LEU A 136 -0.73 2.39 6.46
C LEU A 136 -0.90 2.76 7.93
N VAL A 137 -0.34 1.92 8.80
CA VAL A 137 -0.22 2.16 10.24
C VAL A 137 1.24 2.03 10.65
N SER A 138 1.59 2.64 11.77
CA SER A 138 2.92 2.49 12.36
C SER A 138 3.12 1.06 12.88
N LYS A 139 4.24 0.43 12.53
CA LYS A 139 4.70 -0.80 13.14
C LYS A 139 4.95 -0.59 14.63
N LYS A 140 4.61 -1.60 15.43
CA LYS A 140 4.92 -1.64 16.85
C LYS A 140 6.01 -2.67 17.10
N GLU A 141 7.06 -2.26 17.81
CA GLU A 141 8.12 -3.14 18.31
C GLU A 141 7.85 -3.45 19.77
N THR A 142 7.92 -4.74 20.16
CA THR A 142 7.78 -5.14 21.55
C THR A 142 9.08 -4.82 22.31
N LEU A 143 8.93 -4.13 23.44
CA LEU A 143 10.03 -3.82 24.35
C LEU A 143 9.99 -4.73 25.57
N ASN A 144 11.16 -5.20 25.99
CA ASN A 144 11.35 -5.98 27.22
C ASN A 144 12.54 -5.42 27.98
N GLN A 145 12.35 -5.07 29.25
CA GLN A 145 13.42 -4.61 30.15
C GLN A 145 13.42 -5.45 31.41
N GLY A 146 14.40 -6.33 31.54
CA GLY A 146 14.63 -7.10 32.75
C GLY A 146 15.09 -6.22 33.92
N THR A 147 14.68 -6.59 35.12
CA THR A 147 15.06 -5.89 36.36
C THR A 147 15.53 -6.86 37.40
N SER A 148 16.23 -6.37 38.46
CA SER A 148 16.62 -7.18 39.57
C SER A 148 16.71 -6.39 40.88
N GLN A 149 16.42 -7.08 41.99
CA GLN A 149 16.74 -6.63 43.33
C GLN A 149 17.84 -7.56 43.85
N THR A 150 18.93 -6.97 44.35
CA THR A 150 20.04 -7.70 44.98
C THR A 150 20.14 -7.31 46.44
N VAL A 151 20.07 -8.28 47.33
CA VAL A 151 20.30 -8.13 48.77
C VAL A 151 21.62 -8.79 49.14
N THR A 152 22.55 -7.99 49.59
CA THR A 152 23.88 -8.45 50.04
C THR A 152 23.98 -8.37 51.56
N PHE A 153 24.40 -9.46 52.19
CA PHE A 153 24.66 -9.54 53.62
C PHE A 153 26.16 -9.27 53.88
N VAL A 154 26.45 -8.62 55.00
CA VAL A 154 27.84 -8.28 55.35
C VAL A 154 28.07 -8.40 56.86
N GLY A 155 29.31 -8.48 57.32
CA GLY A 155 29.71 -8.33 58.73
C GLY A 155 29.78 -9.62 59.54
N ALA A 156 29.50 -10.78 59.00
CA ALA A 156 29.57 -12.05 59.72
C ALA A 156 30.82 -12.91 59.40
N GLY A 157 31.86 -12.29 58.78
CA GLY A 157 33.07 -12.98 58.38
C GLY A 157 32.76 -14.16 57.44
N GLU A 158 33.38 -15.32 57.71
CA GLU A 158 33.17 -16.56 56.92
C GLU A 158 31.72 -17.10 56.98
N LYS A 159 30.95 -16.68 58.02
CA LYS A 159 29.54 -17.07 58.18
C LYS A 159 28.56 -16.14 57.47
N THR A 160 29.05 -15.18 56.71
CA THR A 160 28.20 -14.23 56.00
C THR A 160 27.31 -14.97 55.02
N PRO A 161 25.97 -14.77 55.07
CA PRO A 161 25.05 -15.44 54.12
C PRO A 161 25.31 -15.02 52.69
N ALA A 162 25.00 -15.90 51.74
CA ALA A 162 25.13 -15.63 50.32
C ALA A 162 24.12 -14.56 49.87
N THR A 163 24.55 -13.69 48.97
CA THR A 163 23.73 -12.69 48.31
C THR A 163 22.46 -13.32 47.71
N LYS A 164 21.33 -12.68 47.87
CA LYS A 164 20.05 -13.07 47.26
C LYS A 164 19.74 -12.12 46.10
N VAL A 165 19.35 -12.70 44.97
CA VAL A 165 18.93 -11.98 43.77
C VAL A 165 17.51 -12.38 43.43
N GLN A 166 16.63 -11.41 43.23
CA GLN A 166 15.29 -11.54 42.64
C GLN A 166 15.33 -10.86 41.28
N ASN A 167 15.01 -11.57 40.21
CA ASN A 167 15.10 -11.10 38.86
C ASN A 167 13.98 -11.67 37.97
N ASP A 168 12.84 -11.97 38.58
CA ASP A 168 11.68 -12.62 37.98
C ASP A 168 10.70 -11.63 37.34
N PHE A 169 11.03 -10.33 37.31
CA PHE A 169 10.16 -9.29 36.71
C PHE A 169 10.81 -8.66 35.48
N VAL A 170 10.00 -8.52 34.43
CA VAL A 170 10.36 -7.85 33.18
C VAL A 170 9.33 -6.79 32.86
N PHE A 171 9.75 -5.54 32.69
CA PHE A 171 8.89 -4.53 32.10
C PHE A 171 8.64 -4.86 30.63
N THR A 172 7.37 -4.85 30.23
CA THR A 172 6.94 -5.00 28.83
C THR A 172 6.36 -3.67 28.33
N GLY A 173 6.44 -3.48 27.03
CA GLY A 173 5.92 -2.27 26.40
C GLY A 173 6.01 -2.36 24.89
N THR A 174 5.66 -1.27 24.24
CA THR A 174 5.72 -1.14 22.79
C THR A 174 6.39 0.16 22.39
N LYS A 175 7.15 0.12 21.29
CA LYS A 175 7.71 1.29 20.62
C LYS A 175 7.04 1.47 19.28
N ASP A 176 6.54 2.66 19.04
CA ASP A 176 6.04 3.09 17.74
C ASP A 176 7.23 3.39 16.83
N MET A 177 7.30 2.69 15.69
CA MET A 177 8.47 2.77 14.80
C MET A 177 8.50 4.02 13.93
N VAL A 178 7.39 4.79 13.85
CA VAL A 178 7.32 6.05 13.11
C VAL A 178 7.64 7.23 14.02
N SER A 179 6.97 7.32 15.17
CA SER A 179 7.18 8.41 16.13
C SER A 179 8.38 8.21 17.05
N GLY A 180 8.85 6.96 17.20
CA GLY A 180 9.89 6.58 18.17
C GLY A 180 9.41 6.55 19.63
N VAL A 181 8.13 6.83 19.89
CA VAL A 181 7.57 6.88 21.25
C VAL A 181 7.44 5.47 21.80
N SER A 182 7.95 5.28 23.03
CA SER A 182 7.81 4.04 23.79
C SER A 182 6.71 4.19 24.84
N THR A 183 5.86 3.17 24.93
CA THR A 183 4.80 3.06 25.93
C THR A 183 5.02 1.79 26.74
N TRP A 184 5.11 1.90 28.06
CA TRP A 184 5.28 0.78 28.96
C TRP A 184 3.96 0.39 29.60
N ASP A 185 3.73 -0.92 29.78
CA ASP A 185 2.48 -1.46 30.36
C ASP A 185 2.34 -1.07 31.82
N VAL A 186 3.48 -1.00 32.53
CA VAL A 186 3.58 -0.53 33.91
C VAL A 186 4.81 0.35 34.07
N SER A 187 4.74 1.33 35.00
CA SER A 187 5.82 2.29 35.24
C SER A 187 6.75 1.92 36.40
N SER A 188 6.37 0.95 37.23
CA SER A 188 7.16 0.53 38.38
C SER A 188 6.83 -0.90 38.79
N HIS A 189 7.79 -1.55 39.45
CA HIS A 189 7.63 -2.84 40.09
C HIS A 189 8.27 -2.80 41.46
N ARG A 190 7.65 -3.45 42.45
CA ARG A 190 8.22 -3.62 43.78
C ARG A 190 8.48 -5.08 44.03
N TYR A 191 9.73 -5.42 44.29
CA TYR A 191 10.09 -6.76 44.74
C TYR A 191 9.63 -7.01 46.19
N GLY A 192 9.41 -8.26 46.50
CA GLY A 192 9.12 -8.68 47.87
C GLY A 192 10.37 -8.56 48.76
N SER A 193 10.17 -8.34 50.07
CA SER A 193 11.24 -8.32 51.02
C SER A 193 11.92 -9.69 51.18
N VAL A 194 13.20 -9.69 51.43
CA VAL A 194 14.03 -10.87 51.63
C VAL A 194 14.28 -11.03 53.15
N PRO A 195 13.89 -12.19 53.76
CA PRO A 195 14.20 -12.45 55.16
C PRO A 195 15.70 -12.48 55.40
N VAL A 196 16.15 -11.83 56.47
CA VAL A 196 17.59 -11.88 56.89
C VAL A 196 17.85 -13.16 57.66
N PRO A 197 18.79 -14.03 57.19
CA PRO A 197 19.10 -15.27 57.91
C PRO A 197 19.70 -15.04 59.30
N VAL A 198 19.33 -15.85 60.27
CA VAL A 198 19.99 -15.86 61.59
C VAL A 198 21.36 -16.48 61.48
N VAL A 199 22.39 -15.75 61.96
CA VAL A 199 23.77 -16.26 61.95
C VAL A 199 24.22 -16.38 63.43
N PRO A 200 24.52 -17.58 63.93
CA PRO A 200 24.94 -17.82 65.32
C PRO A 200 26.16 -16.96 65.70
N GLY A 201 25.98 -16.19 66.82
CA GLY A 201 27.01 -15.30 67.34
C GLY A 201 26.95 -13.88 66.76
N TYR A 202 25.95 -13.55 65.88
CA TYR A 202 25.77 -12.22 65.27
C TYR A 202 24.32 -11.75 65.42
N ILE A 203 24.14 -10.47 65.53
CA ILE A 203 22.82 -9.83 65.51
C ILE A 203 22.72 -8.98 64.26
N ALA A 204 21.68 -9.21 63.46
CA ALA A 204 21.42 -8.41 62.27
C ALA A 204 20.75 -7.05 62.66
N ASP A 205 21.01 -6.02 61.87
CA ASP A 205 20.44 -4.67 62.04
C ASP A 205 18.93 -4.62 61.69
N LYS A 206 18.49 -5.58 60.91
CA LYS A 206 17.07 -5.71 60.49
C LYS A 206 16.71 -7.18 60.27
N SER A 207 15.41 -7.50 60.36
CA SER A 207 14.90 -8.86 60.12
C SER A 207 14.54 -9.11 58.67
N GLN A 208 14.34 -8.08 57.87
CA GLN A 208 14.02 -8.15 56.45
C GLN A 208 14.78 -7.03 55.69
N ALA A 209 15.09 -7.28 54.44
CA ALA A 209 15.73 -6.35 53.49
C ALA A 209 14.92 -6.28 52.18
N GLY A 210 14.93 -5.14 51.53
CA GLY A 210 14.17 -4.88 50.27
C GLY A 210 12.99 -3.99 50.44
#